data_8aaec6e1764401d2c301c5e353f4b5fe
#
_entry.id   8aaec6e1764401d2c301c5e353f4b5fe
#
_cell.length_a   1.000
_cell.length_b   1.000
_cell.length_c   1.000
_cell.angle_alpha   90.00
_cell.angle_beta   90.00
_cell.angle_gamma   90.00
#
_symmetry.space_group_name_H-M   'P 1'
#
loop_
_entity.id
_entity.type
_entity.pdbx_description
1 polymer ?
#
loop_
_entity_poly.entity_id
_entity_poly.type
_entity_poly.pdbx_seq_one_letter_code
_entity_poly.pdbx_strand_id
1 'polypeptide(L)'
;MAVVSMKQLLEAGVHFGHQTRRWNPKMAEYIFTERNGIYIIDLQKSVKKLEEAYNFVRELSAEGKSVLFVGTKKQAQDSVKEEALRAGAYYVNARWLGGMLTNFATIRRRICLLYTSPSPRDLSTSR
;
A
#
# COMPACT_ATOMS: atom_id res chain seq x y z
N MET A 1 21.69 8.40 3.29
CA MET A 1 21.51 7.26 4.20
C MET A 1 20.30 6.43 3.76
N ALA A 2 20.48 5.14 3.58
CA ALA A 2 19.38 4.28 3.13
C ALA A 2 18.39 4.02 4.26
N VAL A 3 17.11 4.20 3.98
CA VAL A 3 16.03 3.91 4.93
C VAL A 3 15.94 2.41 5.20
N VAL A 4 16.13 1.62 4.13
CA VAL A 4 16.09 0.16 4.17
C VAL A 4 17.27 -0.37 3.39
N SER A 5 17.94 -1.40 3.93
CA SER A 5 19.07 -2.01 3.24
C SER A 5 18.59 -3.01 2.17
N MET A 6 19.44 -3.25 1.19
CA MET A 6 19.18 -4.26 0.16
C MET A 6 18.96 -5.64 0.77
N LYS A 7 19.71 -5.96 1.83
CA LYS A 7 19.58 -7.23 2.54
C LYS A 7 18.18 -7.42 3.13
N GLN A 8 17.64 -6.38 3.76
CA GLN A 8 16.27 -6.40 4.30
C GLN A 8 15.23 -6.64 3.22
N LEU A 9 15.40 -6.02 2.05
CA LEU A 9 14.51 -6.22 0.92
C LEU A 9 14.57 -7.65 0.39
N LEU A 10 15.77 -8.22 0.31
CA LEU A 10 15.93 -9.62 -0.11
C LEU A 10 15.28 -10.59 0.87
N GLU A 11 15.48 -10.37 2.17
CA GLU A 11 14.90 -11.20 3.21
C GLU A 11 13.36 -11.17 3.19
N ALA A 12 12.79 -10.02 2.85
CA ALA A 12 11.34 -9.86 2.74
C ALA A 12 10.77 -10.43 1.43
N GLY A 13 11.62 -10.86 0.49
CA GLY A 13 11.17 -11.43 -0.77
C GLY A 13 10.60 -10.44 -1.76
N VAL A 14 10.89 -9.15 -1.61
CA VAL A 14 10.32 -8.10 -2.48
C VAL A 14 11.00 -8.02 -3.85
N HIS A 15 12.01 -8.84 -4.10
CA HIS A 15 12.66 -8.93 -5.40
C HIS A 15 11.91 -9.81 -6.40
N PHE A 16 10.92 -10.58 -5.96
CA PHE A 16 10.10 -11.41 -6.85
C PHE A 16 9.05 -10.57 -7.56
N GLY A 17 9.10 -10.58 -8.89
CA GLY A 17 8.11 -9.91 -9.72
C GLY A 17 7.05 -10.87 -10.25
N HIS A 18 6.41 -10.47 -11.34
CA HIS A 18 5.40 -11.30 -11.99
C HIS A 18 6.04 -12.42 -12.82
N GLN A 19 5.23 -13.40 -13.17
CA GLN A 19 5.63 -14.44 -14.13
C GLN A 19 5.93 -13.79 -15.49
N THR A 20 6.85 -14.37 -16.24
CA THR A 20 7.28 -13.80 -17.53
C THR A 20 6.14 -13.62 -18.53
N ARG A 21 5.14 -14.49 -18.51
CA ARG A 21 3.96 -14.37 -19.38
C ARG A 21 3.13 -13.11 -19.12
N ARG A 22 3.31 -12.48 -17.97
CA ARG A 22 2.60 -11.25 -17.58
C ARG A 22 3.48 -10.02 -17.77
N TRP A 23 4.36 -10.08 -18.72
CA TRP A 23 5.29 -9.01 -19.02
C TRP A 23 4.60 -7.69 -19.32
N ASN A 24 5.10 -6.63 -18.72
CA ASN A 24 4.72 -5.26 -19.03
C ASN A 24 5.97 -4.49 -19.44
N PRO A 25 6.06 -4.00 -20.67
CA PRO A 25 7.26 -3.29 -21.16
C PRO A 25 7.63 -2.07 -20.31
N LYS A 26 6.68 -1.45 -19.62
CA LYS A 26 6.94 -0.31 -18.75
C LYS A 26 7.80 -0.65 -17.55
N MET A 27 7.86 -1.92 -17.18
CA MET A 27 8.67 -2.41 -16.07
C MET A 27 10.08 -2.82 -16.50
N ALA A 28 10.40 -2.76 -17.79
CA ALA A 28 11.69 -3.25 -18.30
C ALA A 28 12.89 -2.65 -17.60
N GLU A 29 12.85 -1.36 -17.31
CA GLU A 29 13.97 -0.66 -16.66
C GLU A 29 14.18 -1.06 -15.19
N TYR A 30 13.17 -1.67 -14.56
CA TYR A 30 13.23 -2.08 -13.16
C TYR A 30 13.50 -3.55 -12.97
N ILE A 31 13.58 -4.32 -14.05
CA ILE A 31 13.80 -5.77 -14.00
C ILE A 31 15.30 -6.04 -14.16
N PHE A 32 15.86 -6.79 -13.21
CA PHE A 32 17.26 -7.17 -13.26
C PHE A 32 17.48 -8.39 -14.16
N THR A 33 16.72 -9.46 -13.95
CA THR A 33 16.87 -10.71 -14.68
C THR A 33 15.59 -11.56 -14.55
N GLU A 34 15.64 -12.73 -15.17
CA GLU A 34 14.58 -13.73 -15.08
C GLU A 34 15.17 -15.01 -14.47
N ARG A 35 14.41 -15.65 -13.59
CA ARG A 35 14.74 -16.97 -13.05
C ARG A 35 13.47 -17.79 -12.88
N ASN A 36 13.49 -19.02 -13.39
CA ASN A 36 12.40 -19.99 -13.27
C ASN A 36 11.04 -19.41 -13.71
N GLY A 37 11.05 -18.63 -14.81
CA GLY A 37 9.83 -18.04 -15.34
C GLY A 37 9.29 -16.85 -14.54
N ILE A 38 10.07 -16.31 -13.63
CA ILE A 38 9.70 -15.15 -12.80
C ILE A 38 10.75 -14.06 -12.98
N TYR A 39 10.31 -12.83 -13.19
CA TYR A 39 11.22 -11.69 -13.24
C TYR A 39 11.72 -11.32 -11.84
N ILE A 40 12.98 -10.97 -11.78
CA ILE A 40 13.62 -10.50 -10.54
C ILE A 40 13.80 -8.99 -10.65
N ILE A 41 13.23 -8.27 -9.69
CA ILE A 41 13.28 -6.81 -9.64
C ILE A 41 14.68 -6.35 -9.20
N ASP A 42 15.17 -5.28 -9.82
CA ASP A 42 16.45 -4.67 -9.47
C ASP A 42 16.32 -3.92 -8.14
N LEU A 43 16.83 -4.52 -7.07
CA LEU A 43 16.73 -3.95 -5.73
C LEU A 43 17.56 -2.68 -5.53
N GLN A 44 18.61 -2.47 -6.33
CA GLN A 44 19.37 -1.22 -6.25
C GLN A 44 18.48 -0.03 -6.60
N LYS A 45 17.65 -0.19 -7.63
CA LYS A 45 16.67 0.83 -8.01
C LYS A 45 15.57 0.94 -6.98
N SER A 46 15.15 -0.18 -6.39
CA SER A 46 14.13 -0.19 -5.33
C SER A 46 14.57 0.59 -4.11
N VAL A 47 15.82 0.45 -3.69
CA VAL A 47 16.37 1.20 -2.56
C VAL A 47 16.33 2.71 -2.83
N LYS A 48 16.74 3.13 -4.03
CA LYS A 48 16.72 4.54 -4.41
C LYS A 48 15.30 5.10 -4.42
N LYS A 49 14.36 4.35 -5.02
CA LYS A 49 12.97 4.77 -5.08
C LYS A 49 12.32 4.83 -3.71
N LEU A 50 12.69 3.93 -2.82
CA LEU A 50 12.21 3.94 -1.45
C LEU A 50 12.69 5.18 -0.69
N GLU A 51 13.95 5.57 -0.89
CA GLU A 51 14.47 6.80 -0.31
C GLU A 51 13.73 8.04 -0.83
N GLU A 52 13.48 8.09 -2.12
CA GLU A 52 12.70 9.18 -2.72
C GLU A 52 11.29 9.25 -2.12
N ALA A 53 10.64 8.11 -2.00
CA ALA A 53 9.30 8.03 -1.41
C ALA A 53 9.30 8.44 0.07
N TYR A 54 10.30 8.02 0.82
CA TYR A 54 10.46 8.38 2.22
C TYR A 54 10.59 9.88 2.39
N ASN A 55 11.46 10.51 1.60
CA ASN A 55 11.66 11.96 1.67
C ASN A 55 10.40 12.71 1.27
N PHE A 56 9.69 12.25 0.25
CA PHE A 56 8.43 12.84 -0.18
C PHE A 56 7.38 12.81 0.94
N VAL A 57 7.18 11.66 1.56
CA VAL A 57 6.23 11.52 2.67
C VAL A 57 6.65 12.35 3.88
N ARG A 58 7.95 12.41 4.17
CA ARG A 58 8.49 13.21 5.26
C ARG A 58 8.17 14.70 5.07
N GLU A 59 8.34 15.20 3.85
CA GLU A 59 8.02 16.59 3.52
C GLU A 59 6.52 16.86 3.66
N LEU A 60 5.68 15.95 3.17
CA LEU A 60 4.23 16.07 3.31
C LEU A 60 3.79 16.11 4.77
N SER A 61 4.39 15.26 5.60
CA SER A 61 4.10 15.24 7.03
C SER A 61 4.53 16.52 7.72
N ALA A 62 5.67 17.08 7.33
CA ALA A 62 6.16 18.34 7.86
C ALA A 62 5.23 19.51 7.51
N GLU A 63 4.56 19.44 6.37
CA GLU A 63 3.56 20.42 5.96
C GLU A 63 2.21 20.24 6.65
N GLY A 64 2.06 19.22 7.48
CA GLY A 64 0.80 18.92 8.16
C GLY A 64 -0.23 18.20 7.32
N LYS A 65 0.15 17.64 6.19
CA LYS A 65 -0.75 16.87 5.33
C LYS A 65 -0.97 15.47 5.87
N SER A 66 -2.12 14.91 5.55
CA SER A 66 -2.48 13.56 5.97
C SER A 66 -2.09 12.52 4.94
N VAL A 67 -1.78 11.32 5.42
CA VAL A 67 -1.44 10.18 4.57
C VAL A 67 -2.54 9.13 4.73
N LEU A 68 -2.99 8.57 3.62
CA LEU A 68 -3.92 7.46 3.61
C LEU A 68 -3.19 6.20 3.14
N PHE A 69 -3.09 5.22 4.03
CA PHE A 69 -2.52 3.92 3.68
C PHE A 69 -3.60 3.04 3.06
N VAL A 70 -3.32 2.46 1.91
CA VAL A 70 -4.25 1.58 1.20
C VAL A 70 -3.58 0.24 0.95
N GLY A 71 -4.19 -0.83 1.45
CA GLY A 71 -3.69 -2.18 1.22
C GLY A 71 -4.83 -3.18 1.34
N THR A 72 -5.49 -3.45 0.23
CA THR A 72 -6.66 -4.33 0.18
C THR A 72 -6.30 -5.79 -0.06
N LYS A 73 -5.08 -6.07 -0.49
CA LYS A 73 -4.61 -7.42 -0.69
C LYS A 73 -4.50 -8.15 0.65
N LYS A 74 -4.97 -9.39 0.71
CA LYS A 74 -5.01 -10.17 1.95
C LYS A 74 -3.66 -10.18 2.68
N GLN A 75 -2.56 -10.31 1.96
CA GLN A 75 -1.23 -10.37 2.54
C GLN A 75 -0.78 -9.02 3.15
N ALA A 76 -1.37 -7.93 2.73
CA ALA A 76 -0.99 -6.58 3.17
C ALA A 76 -1.92 -5.99 4.22
N GLN A 77 -3.11 -6.55 4.40
CA GLN A 77 -4.15 -5.95 5.25
C GLN A 77 -3.69 -5.67 6.67
N ASP A 78 -3.10 -6.65 7.33
CA ASP A 78 -2.66 -6.51 8.72
C ASP A 78 -1.50 -5.53 8.85
N SER A 79 -0.52 -5.61 7.95
CA SER A 79 0.63 -4.73 7.96
C SER A 79 0.24 -3.27 7.74
N VAL A 80 -0.68 -3.03 6.81
CA VAL A 80 -1.19 -1.68 6.53
C VAL A 80 -1.88 -1.11 7.77
N LYS A 81 -2.72 -1.89 8.42
CA LYS A 81 -3.42 -1.46 9.63
C LYS A 81 -2.43 -1.12 10.75
N GLU A 82 -1.51 -2.02 11.05
CA GLU A 82 -0.53 -1.83 12.12
C GLU A 82 0.33 -0.60 11.89
N GLU A 83 0.86 -0.46 10.69
CA GLU A 83 1.77 0.65 10.38
C GLU A 83 1.03 1.99 10.33
N ALA A 84 -0.20 2.02 9.83
CA ALA A 84 -1.00 3.23 9.83
C ALA A 84 -1.34 3.68 11.26
N LEU A 85 -1.73 2.75 12.12
CA LEU A 85 -2.02 3.06 13.52
C LEU A 85 -0.77 3.54 14.27
N ARG A 86 0.37 2.92 14.00
CA ARG A 86 1.64 3.33 14.59
C ARG A 86 2.01 4.76 14.21
N ALA A 87 1.74 5.15 12.97
CA ALA A 87 2.02 6.49 12.47
C ALA A 87 0.92 7.51 12.80
N GLY A 88 -0.22 7.07 13.33
CA GLY A 88 -1.37 7.94 13.56
C GLY A 88 -2.06 8.37 12.28
N ALA A 89 -1.96 7.57 11.21
CA ALA A 89 -2.51 7.87 9.91
C ALA A 89 -3.79 7.08 9.64
N TYR A 90 -4.48 7.47 8.58
CA TYR A 90 -5.68 6.76 8.13
C TYR A 90 -5.32 5.55 7.29
N TYR A 91 -6.19 4.54 7.26
CA TYR A 91 -5.97 3.36 6.43
C TYR A 91 -7.25 2.80 5.85
N VAL A 92 -7.10 2.14 4.70
CA VAL A 92 -8.14 1.33 4.07
C VAL A 92 -7.51 -0.02 3.78
N ASN A 93 -7.91 -1.05 4.52
CA ASN A 93 -7.36 -2.39 4.37
C ASN A 93 -8.43 -3.45 4.07
N ALA A 94 -9.67 -3.04 3.87
CA ALA A 94 -10.75 -3.92 3.43
C ALA A 94 -11.01 -3.67 1.95
N ARG A 95 -12.25 -3.46 1.56
CA ARG A 95 -12.58 -3.19 0.17
C ARG A 95 -12.43 -1.71 -0.16
N TRP A 96 -11.77 -1.39 -1.27
CA TRP A 96 -11.78 -0.04 -1.82
C TRP A 96 -13.11 0.21 -2.51
N LEU A 97 -13.87 1.17 -2.01
CA LEU A 97 -15.16 1.52 -2.62
C LEU A 97 -14.92 2.47 -3.79
N GLY A 98 -15.57 2.20 -4.92
CA GLY A 98 -15.49 3.06 -6.07
C GLY A 98 -15.91 4.48 -5.76
N GLY A 99 -15.09 5.46 -6.13
CA GLY A 99 -15.34 6.86 -5.87
C GLY A 99 -15.00 7.31 -4.44
N MET A 100 -14.25 6.50 -3.69
CA MET A 100 -13.90 6.84 -2.30
C MET A 100 -13.16 8.17 -2.18
N LEU A 101 -12.40 8.57 -3.17
CA LEU A 101 -11.74 9.87 -3.21
C LEU A 101 -12.55 10.90 -4.02
N THR A 102 -13.13 10.49 -5.13
CA THR A 102 -13.82 11.40 -6.06
C THR A 102 -15.27 11.65 -5.70
N ASN A 103 -15.92 10.70 -5.03
CA ASN A 103 -17.31 10.81 -4.59
C ASN A 103 -17.42 10.54 -3.08
N PHE A 104 -16.53 11.17 -2.34
CA PHE A 104 -16.36 10.92 -0.90
C PHE A 104 -17.65 11.24 -0.12
N ALA A 105 -18.38 12.29 -0.48
CA ALA A 105 -19.59 12.67 0.23
C ALA A 105 -20.63 11.55 0.27
N THR A 106 -20.85 10.86 -0.85
CA THR A 106 -21.79 9.73 -0.95
C THR A 106 -21.29 8.53 -0.14
N ILE A 107 -19.99 8.21 -0.27
CA ILE A 107 -19.38 7.10 0.46
C ILE A 107 -19.42 7.36 1.97
N ARG A 108 -19.15 8.58 2.38
CA ARG A 108 -19.22 8.99 3.79
C ARG A 108 -20.62 8.79 4.37
N ARG A 109 -21.66 9.10 3.61
CA ARG A 109 -23.04 8.87 4.04
C ARG A 109 -23.30 7.40 4.31
N ARG A 110 -22.85 6.52 3.43
CA ARG A 110 -22.98 5.07 3.60
C ARG A 110 -22.27 4.59 4.85
N ILE A 111 -21.06 5.06 5.09
CA ILE A 111 -20.30 4.73 6.29
C ILE A 111 -21.02 5.22 7.55
N CYS A 112 -21.50 6.45 7.54
CA CYS A 112 -22.23 7.00 8.67
C CYS A 112 -23.52 6.23 8.96
N LEU A 113 -24.25 5.81 7.93
CA LEU A 113 -25.45 4.99 8.11
C LEU A 113 -25.13 3.64 8.76
N LEU A 114 -24.02 3.01 8.37
CA LEU A 114 -23.59 1.76 8.98
C LEU A 114 -23.22 1.94 10.46
N TYR A 115 -22.49 2.98 10.79
CA TYR A 115 -22.04 3.23 12.16
C TYR A 115 -23.15 3.75 13.08
N THR A 116 -24.15 4.45 12.54
CA THR A 116 -25.25 4.96 13.34
C THR A 116 -26.40 3.98 13.48
N SER A 117 -26.39 2.89 12.72
CA SER A 117 -27.42 1.88 12.83
C SER A 117 -27.32 1.14 14.18
N PRO A 118 -28.45 0.95 14.89
CA PRO A 118 -28.44 0.26 16.17
C PRO A 118 -28.29 -1.26 16.05
N SER A 119 -28.26 -1.79 14.86
CA SER A 119 -28.19 -3.23 14.63
C SER A 119 -26.80 -3.79 14.93
N PRO A 120 -26.67 -4.81 15.79
CA PRO A 120 -25.39 -5.48 16.00
C PRO A 120 -24.79 -6.08 14.72
N ARG A 121 -25.63 -6.42 13.78
CA ARG A 121 -25.20 -6.96 12.50
C ARG A 121 -24.39 -5.94 11.71
N ASP A 122 -24.77 -4.68 11.75
CA ASP A 122 -24.04 -3.61 11.08
C ASP A 122 -22.69 -3.41 11.69
N LEU A 123 -22.56 -3.59 12.99
CA LEU A 123 -21.28 -3.53 13.68
C LEU A 123 -20.33 -4.62 13.22
N SER A 124 -20.86 -5.83 12.96
CA SER A 124 -20.05 -6.95 12.48
C SER A 124 -19.63 -6.81 11.03
N THR A 125 -20.38 -6.06 10.22
CA THR A 125 -20.09 -5.85 8.80
C THR A 125 -19.37 -4.54 8.51
N SER A 126 -19.25 -3.67 9.48
CA SER A 126 -18.55 -2.39 9.35
C SER A 126 -17.04 -2.60 9.35
N ARG A 127 -16.49 -2.90 8.24
CA ARG A 127 -15.06 -3.20 8.09
C ARG A 127 -14.37 -2.26 7.16
#